data_480556a64418361cf6d2d9f41050d91f
#
_entry.id   480556a64418361cf6d2d9f41050d91f
#
_cell.length_a   1.000
_cell.length_b   1.000
_cell.length_c   1.000
_cell.angle_alpha   90.00
_cell.angle_beta   90.00
_cell.angle_gamma   90.00
#
_symmetry.space_group_name_H-M   'P 1'
#
loop_
_entity.id
_entity.type
_entity.pdbx_description
1 polymer ?
#
loop_
_entity_poly.entity_id
_entity_poly.type
_entity_poly.pdbx_seq_one_letter_code
_entity_poly.pdbx_strand_id
1 'polypeptide(L)'
;MKYLYLLRHGKSLWKDYDGNDHERDISKKGIEKTKNVAEKFLLKNEIIELCLYSSSRRTKKTLRIFNKIIQINNKREKKKLYHCSGTYIFNLIKKQNAKKSILIIGHEPSFSEFLDIIINSNVKINLSLLGEKIYTSSLIKIAIDVSTWANINRKNNTLIYHICPDKYVGEMKKKSNQS
;
A
#
# COMPACT_ATOMS: atom_id res chain seq x y z
N MET A 1 18.84 -1.75 -2.94
CA MET A 1 17.48 -1.18 -3.14
C MET A 1 16.43 -2.11 -2.56
N LYS A 2 15.45 -1.55 -1.85
CA LYS A 2 14.32 -2.26 -1.24
C LYS A 2 13.00 -1.71 -1.78
N TYR A 3 11.94 -2.51 -1.69
CA TYR A 3 10.62 -2.15 -2.20
C TYR A 3 9.58 -2.19 -1.08
N LEU A 4 8.87 -1.10 -0.93
CA LEU A 4 7.76 -0.98 0.00
C LEU A 4 6.45 -0.87 -0.78
N TYR A 5 5.47 -1.66 -0.37
CA TYR A 5 4.12 -1.63 -0.92
C TYR A 5 3.16 -1.20 0.18
N LEU A 6 2.29 -0.25 -0.13
CA LEU A 6 1.21 0.18 0.75
C LEU A 6 -0.13 -0.17 0.09
N LEU A 7 -0.90 -1.04 0.71
CA LEU A 7 -2.24 -1.42 0.27
C LEU A 7 -3.27 -0.89 1.28
N ARG A 8 -4.06 0.10 0.87
CA ARG A 8 -5.17 0.54 1.70
C ARG A 8 -6.27 -0.51 1.70
N HIS A 9 -6.88 -0.78 2.87
CA HIS A 9 -7.98 -1.74 2.97
C HIS A 9 -9.10 -1.48 1.96
N GLY A 10 -9.83 -2.52 1.57
CA GLY A 10 -10.99 -2.45 0.67
C GLY A 10 -12.12 -1.60 1.25
N LYS A 11 -12.99 -1.09 0.36
CA LYS A 11 -14.13 -0.25 0.77
C LYS A 11 -14.98 -0.96 1.83
N SER A 12 -15.15 -0.32 2.98
CA SER A 12 -15.93 -0.86 4.11
C SER A 12 -17.42 -0.84 3.83
N LEU A 13 -18.13 -1.75 4.49
CA LEU A 13 -19.58 -1.76 4.60
C LEU A 13 -20.00 -0.76 5.70
N TRP A 14 -21.03 0.03 5.41
CA TRP A 14 -21.62 1.00 6.35
C TRP A 14 -23.05 0.60 6.76
N LYS A 15 -23.67 -0.33 6.03
CA LYS A 15 -24.98 -0.86 6.36
C LYS A 15 -24.85 -1.62 7.69
N ASP A 16 -25.81 -1.41 8.57
CA ASP A 16 -25.87 -2.05 9.89
C ASP A 16 -24.62 -1.75 10.78
N TYR A 17 -24.08 -0.54 10.67
CA TYR A 17 -22.96 -0.11 11.50
C TYR A 17 -23.42 0.14 12.95
N ASP A 18 -22.87 -0.64 13.87
CA ASP A 18 -23.19 -0.64 15.31
C ASP A 18 -22.28 0.26 16.17
N GLY A 19 -21.43 1.06 15.54
CA GLY A 19 -20.43 1.89 16.23
C GLY A 19 -19.06 1.23 16.39
N ASN A 20 -18.91 -0.07 16.16
CA ASN A 20 -17.62 -0.75 16.25
C ASN A 20 -16.84 -0.69 14.92
N ASP A 21 -16.07 0.37 14.72
CA ASP A 21 -15.29 0.56 13.48
C ASP A 21 -14.27 -0.56 13.22
N HIS A 22 -13.70 -1.17 14.26
CA HIS A 22 -12.72 -2.24 14.12
C HIS A 22 -13.32 -3.47 13.43
N GLU A 23 -14.57 -3.83 13.78
CA GLU A 23 -15.28 -5.01 13.27
C GLU A 23 -16.02 -4.76 11.94
N ARG A 24 -16.00 -3.55 11.45
CA ARG A 24 -16.62 -3.20 10.18
C ARG A 24 -16.04 -3.99 9.01
N ASP A 25 -16.91 -4.67 8.28
CA ASP A 25 -16.54 -5.56 7.19
C ASP A 25 -16.27 -4.82 5.87
N ILE A 26 -15.80 -5.54 4.87
CA ILE A 26 -15.59 -5.06 3.49
C ILE A 26 -16.89 -5.24 2.67
N SER A 27 -17.25 -4.23 1.88
CA SER A 27 -18.42 -4.30 1.00
C SER A 27 -18.16 -5.16 -0.25
N LYS A 28 -19.22 -5.60 -0.95
CA LYS A 28 -19.11 -6.29 -2.25
C LYS A 28 -18.21 -5.52 -3.21
N LYS A 29 -18.44 -4.21 -3.36
CA LYS A 29 -17.59 -3.33 -4.19
C LYS A 29 -16.13 -3.28 -3.71
N GLY A 30 -15.88 -3.36 -2.39
CA GLY A 30 -14.54 -3.45 -1.83
C GLY A 30 -13.84 -4.76 -2.19
N ILE A 31 -14.58 -5.88 -2.21
CA ILE A 31 -14.07 -7.20 -2.62
C ILE A 31 -13.64 -7.15 -4.10
N GLU A 32 -14.52 -6.68 -4.99
CA GLU A 32 -14.25 -6.57 -6.43
C GLU A 32 -13.03 -5.69 -6.72
N LYS A 33 -12.97 -4.50 -6.12
CA LYS A 33 -11.84 -3.58 -6.26
C LYS A 33 -10.52 -4.18 -5.78
N THR A 34 -10.54 -4.90 -4.65
CA THR A 34 -9.34 -5.55 -4.12
C THR A 34 -8.85 -6.68 -5.03
N LYS A 35 -9.77 -7.46 -5.61
CA LYS A 35 -9.43 -8.48 -6.62
C LYS A 35 -8.78 -7.85 -7.85
N ASN A 36 -9.41 -6.82 -8.42
CA ASN A 36 -8.88 -6.11 -9.58
C ASN A 36 -7.45 -5.57 -9.35
N VAL A 37 -7.19 -4.99 -8.17
CA VAL A 37 -5.84 -4.50 -7.82
C VAL A 37 -4.85 -5.65 -7.66
N ALA A 38 -5.25 -6.78 -7.07
CA ALA A 38 -4.40 -7.96 -6.96
C ALA A 38 -4.06 -8.56 -8.33
N GLU A 39 -5.01 -8.65 -9.24
CA GLU A 39 -4.81 -9.12 -10.62
C GLU A 39 -3.84 -8.20 -11.39
N LYS A 40 -4.01 -6.87 -11.29
CA LYS A 40 -3.07 -5.91 -11.88
C LYS A 40 -1.66 -6.01 -11.27
N PHE A 41 -1.57 -6.29 -9.97
CA PHE A 41 -0.29 -6.50 -9.30
C PHE A 41 0.37 -7.82 -9.75
N LEU A 42 -0.40 -8.88 -9.95
CA LEU A 42 0.11 -10.17 -10.47
C LEU A 42 0.86 -9.99 -11.79
N LEU A 43 0.34 -9.15 -12.70
CA LEU A 43 0.97 -8.86 -13.99
C LEU A 43 2.34 -8.14 -13.87
N LYS A 44 2.69 -7.63 -12.69
CA LYS A 44 4.01 -7.03 -12.43
C LYS A 44 5.09 -8.06 -12.13
N ASN A 45 4.75 -9.34 -11.93
CA ASN A 45 5.67 -10.42 -11.57
C ASN A 45 6.56 -10.08 -10.36
N GLU A 46 5.99 -9.41 -9.36
CA GLU A 46 6.71 -8.96 -8.18
C GLU A 46 6.44 -9.86 -6.98
N ILE A 47 7.46 -10.05 -6.14
CA ILE A 47 7.39 -10.91 -4.97
C ILE A 47 7.29 -10.05 -3.71
N ILE A 48 6.39 -10.43 -2.81
CA ILE A 48 6.26 -9.86 -1.48
C ILE A 48 6.82 -10.86 -0.46
N GLU A 49 7.93 -10.49 0.20
CA GLU A 49 8.58 -11.36 1.19
C GLU A 49 7.92 -11.30 2.56
N LEU A 50 7.42 -10.13 2.95
CA LEU A 50 6.78 -9.91 4.24
C LEU A 50 5.55 -9.03 4.08
N CYS A 51 4.42 -9.48 4.62
CA CYS A 51 3.22 -8.66 4.77
C CYS A 51 2.95 -8.34 6.24
N LEU A 52 2.87 -7.05 6.55
CA LEU A 52 2.43 -6.53 7.84
C LEU A 52 1.01 -5.97 7.67
N TYR A 53 0.07 -6.36 8.52
CA TYR A 53 -1.32 -5.92 8.35
C TYR A 53 -1.99 -5.55 9.68
N SER A 54 -2.91 -4.60 9.60
CA SER A 54 -3.72 -4.14 10.73
C SER A 54 -4.70 -5.21 11.19
N SER A 55 -5.06 -5.17 12.47
CA SER A 55 -5.97 -6.12 13.10
C SER A 55 -7.45 -5.96 12.71
N SER A 56 -7.85 -4.85 12.08
CA SER A 56 -9.26 -4.63 11.75
C SER A 56 -9.80 -5.69 10.77
N ARG A 57 -11.11 -5.99 10.89
CA ARG A 57 -11.78 -6.99 10.06
C ARG A 57 -11.63 -6.70 8.57
N ARG A 58 -11.76 -5.43 8.15
CA ARG A 58 -11.59 -5.03 6.75
C ARG A 58 -10.19 -5.23 6.20
N THR A 59 -9.13 -5.03 7.00
CA THR A 59 -7.75 -5.32 6.56
C THR A 59 -7.46 -6.81 6.48
N LYS A 60 -7.92 -7.59 7.43
CA LYS A 60 -7.83 -9.06 7.39
C LYS A 60 -8.53 -9.64 6.15
N LYS A 61 -9.71 -9.13 5.82
CA LYS A 61 -10.45 -9.54 4.62
C LYS A 61 -9.76 -9.09 3.33
N THR A 62 -9.22 -7.87 3.30
CA THR A 62 -8.39 -7.38 2.19
C THR A 62 -7.19 -8.28 1.95
N LEU A 63 -6.44 -8.62 3.00
CA LEU A 63 -5.34 -9.56 2.92
C LEU A 63 -5.79 -10.93 2.37
N ARG A 64 -6.89 -11.47 2.88
CA ARG A 64 -7.40 -12.78 2.43
C ARG A 64 -7.70 -12.79 0.94
N ILE A 65 -8.33 -11.73 0.43
CA ILE A 65 -8.64 -11.60 -1.00
C ILE A 65 -7.35 -11.46 -1.82
N PHE A 66 -6.46 -10.57 -1.42
CA PHE A 66 -5.20 -10.32 -2.11
C PHE A 66 -4.31 -11.57 -2.12
N ASN A 67 -4.23 -12.29 -0.99
CA ASN A 67 -3.39 -13.49 -0.85
C ASN A 67 -3.88 -14.71 -1.66
N LYS A 68 -5.15 -14.75 -2.04
CA LYS A 68 -5.64 -15.81 -2.95
C LYS A 68 -5.02 -15.71 -4.35
N ILE A 69 -4.56 -14.52 -4.74
CA ILE A 69 -3.99 -14.24 -6.07
C ILE A 69 -2.47 -14.17 -6.00
N ILE A 70 -1.91 -13.51 -4.99
CA ILE A 70 -0.47 -13.18 -4.90
C ILE A 70 0.34 -14.20 -4.08
N GLN A 71 -0.29 -15.02 -3.25
CA GLN A 71 0.36 -16.07 -2.44
C GLN A 71 1.54 -15.59 -1.58
N ILE A 72 1.24 -14.72 -0.63
CA ILE A 72 2.23 -14.23 0.33
C ILE A 72 2.40 -15.25 1.47
N ASN A 73 3.61 -15.77 1.69
CA ASN A 73 3.88 -16.79 2.69
C ASN A 73 4.06 -16.21 4.10
N ASN A 74 4.80 -15.12 4.24
CA ASN A 74 5.11 -14.52 5.55
C ASN A 74 4.18 -13.33 5.85
N LYS A 75 3.22 -13.55 6.73
CA LYS A 75 2.19 -12.57 7.11
C LYS A 75 2.19 -12.38 8.63
N ARG A 76 2.24 -11.13 9.10
CA ARG A 76 2.25 -10.80 10.53
C ARG A 76 1.22 -9.72 10.85
N GLU A 77 0.30 -10.04 11.73
CA GLU A 77 -0.63 -9.06 12.29
C GLU A 77 0.11 -8.08 13.20
N LYS A 78 -0.22 -6.81 13.07
CA LYS A 78 0.26 -5.71 13.91
C LYS A 78 -0.94 -4.90 14.42
N LYS A 79 -1.40 -5.21 15.63
CA LYS A 79 -2.57 -4.53 16.24
C LYS A 79 -2.43 -3.00 16.19
N LYS A 80 -1.24 -2.49 16.48
CA LYS A 80 -0.94 -1.05 16.47
C LYS A 80 -0.95 -0.40 15.08
N LEU A 81 -1.10 -1.15 13.99
CA LEU A 81 -1.37 -0.56 12.65
C LEU A 81 -2.81 -0.04 12.51
N TYR A 82 -3.69 -0.40 13.43
CA TYR A 82 -5.02 0.20 13.51
C TYR A 82 -4.94 1.55 14.20
N HIS A 83 -5.41 2.62 13.55
CA HIS A 83 -5.30 4.01 14.00
C HIS A 83 -3.88 4.47 14.41
N CYS A 84 -2.86 4.05 13.66
CA CYS A 84 -1.49 4.49 13.91
C CYS A 84 -1.17 5.79 13.17
N SER A 85 -0.07 6.43 13.59
CA SER A 85 0.55 7.53 12.85
C SER A 85 1.50 7.03 11.75
N GLY A 86 1.83 7.91 10.80
CA GLY A 86 2.88 7.65 9.81
C GLY A 86 4.25 7.36 10.44
N THR A 87 4.57 8.03 11.56
CA THR A 87 5.79 7.78 12.33
C THR A 87 5.83 6.35 12.89
N TYR A 88 4.70 5.80 13.32
CA TYR A 88 4.66 4.40 13.74
C TYR A 88 5.01 3.45 12.59
N ILE A 89 4.46 3.68 11.39
CA ILE A 89 4.77 2.87 10.20
C ILE A 89 6.27 2.96 9.88
N PHE A 90 6.84 4.16 9.91
CA PHE A 90 8.27 4.39 9.68
C PHE A 90 9.15 3.57 10.65
N ASN A 91 8.87 3.65 11.95
CA ASN A 91 9.60 2.91 12.96
C ASN A 91 9.36 1.39 12.90
N LEU A 92 8.17 0.96 12.50
CA LEU A 92 7.85 -0.46 12.29
C LEU A 92 8.69 -1.05 11.16
N ILE A 93 8.83 -0.33 10.04
CA ILE A 93 9.62 -0.76 8.88
C ILE A 93 11.10 -0.87 9.26
N LYS A 94 11.65 0.09 9.98
CA LYS A 94 13.06 0.08 10.42
C LYS A 94 13.47 -1.17 11.19
N LYS A 95 12.53 -1.81 11.85
CA LYS A 95 12.75 -3.02 12.68
C LYS A 95 12.62 -4.33 11.88
N GLN A 96 12.41 -4.27 10.57
CA GLN A 96 12.21 -5.48 9.78
C GLN A 96 13.53 -5.97 9.16
N ASN A 97 13.62 -7.30 9.04
CA ASN A 97 14.76 -7.99 8.43
C ASN A 97 14.42 -8.61 7.06
N ALA A 98 13.31 -8.21 6.44
CA ALA A 98 12.95 -8.64 5.10
C ALA A 98 14.07 -8.28 4.10
N LYS A 99 14.42 -9.20 3.19
CA LYS A 99 15.55 -9.01 2.28
C LYS A 99 15.30 -7.89 1.27
N LYS A 100 14.18 -7.92 0.59
CA LYS A 100 13.90 -6.98 -0.52
C LYS A 100 12.57 -6.24 -0.39
N SER A 101 11.49 -6.89 0.04
CA SER A 101 10.16 -6.32 -0.09
C SER A 101 9.26 -6.48 1.13
N ILE A 102 8.52 -5.41 1.45
CA ILE A 102 7.51 -5.38 2.51
C ILE A 102 6.20 -4.83 1.94
N LEU A 103 5.09 -5.53 2.20
CA LEU A 103 3.74 -5.01 2.01
C LEU A 103 3.16 -4.60 3.36
N ILE A 104 2.56 -3.41 3.43
CA ILE A 104 1.75 -3.00 4.57
C ILE A 104 0.30 -2.88 4.13
N ILE A 105 -0.63 -3.56 4.82
CA ILE A 105 -2.06 -3.38 4.61
C ILE A 105 -2.62 -2.59 5.80
N GLY A 106 -3.12 -1.39 5.52
CA GLY A 106 -3.49 -0.43 6.56
C GLY A 106 -4.54 0.58 6.13
N HIS A 107 -4.43 1.77 6.70
CA HIS A 107 -5.47 2.79 6.72
C HIS A 107 -4.96 4.17 6.34
N GLU A 108 -5.89 5.06 5.99
CA GLU A 108 -5.72 6.50 6.04
C GLU A 108 -6.16 7.03 7.42
N PRO A 109 -5.55 8.14 7.89
CA PRO A 109 -4.55 8.99 7.23
C PRO A 109 -3.09 8.47 7.36
N SER A 110 -2.86 7.36 8.06
CA SER A 110 -1.51 6.86 8.39
C SER A 110 -0.59 6.68 7.18
N PHE A 111 -1.15 6.32 6.02
CA PHE A 111 -0.36 6.17 4.80
C PHE A 111 0.06 7.51 4.21
N SER A 112 -0.82 8.49 4.17
CA SER A 112 -0.48 9.85 3.73
C SER A 112 0.58 10.46 4.65
N GLU A 113 0.41 10.38 5.97
CA GLU A 113 1.41 10.85 6.95
C GLU A 113 2.77 10.14 6.78
N PHE A 114 2.76 8.83 6.52
CA PHE A 114 3.99 8.09 6.29
C PHE A 114 4.69 8.54 4.99
N LEU A 115 3.93 8.76 3.92
CA LEU A 115 4.48 9.26 2.66
C LEU A 115 5.11 10.63 2.84
N ASP A 116 4.51 11.54 3.61
CA ASP A 116 5.07 12.85 3.93
C ASP A 116 6.41 12.76 4.68
N ILE A 117 6.59 11.70 5.49
CA ILE A 117 7.85 11.46 6.21
C ILE A 117 8.96 11.01 5.26
N ILE A 118 8.67 10.09 4.33
CA ILE A 118 9.71 9.44 3.51
C ILE A 118 9.94 10.12 2.17
N ILE A 119 9.00 10.95 1.72
CA ILE A 119 9.05 11.63 0.44
C ILE A 119 9.62 13.03 0.63
N ASN A 120 10.71 13.35 -0.05
CA ASN A 120 11.28 14.70 -0.03
C ASN A 120 10.47 15.60 -0.97
N SER A 121 10.02 16.76 -0.47
CA SER A 121 9.34 17.79 -1.27
C SER A 121 10.16 18.30 -2.47
N ASN A 122 11.48 18.15 -2.44
CA ASN A 122 12.39 18.53 -3.52
C ASN A 122 12.54 17.45 -4.62
N VAL A 123 12.12 16.23 -4.37
CA VAL A 123 11.95 15.25 -5.44
C VAL A 123 10.62 15.61 -6.09
N LYS A 124 10.64 15.97 -7.36
CA LYS A 124 9.44 15.97 -8.22
C LYS A 124 8.90 14.55 -8.28
N ILE A 125 8.39 14.08 -7.14
CA ILE A 125 7.53 12.92 -7.15
C ILE A 125 6.38 13.39 -8.01
N ASN A 126 6.13 12.63 -9.03
CA ASN A 126 4.92 12.78 -9.80
C ASN A 126 3.75 12.54 -8.83
N LEU A 127 3.43 13.55 -7.99
CA LEU A 127 2.22 13.57 -7.15
C LEU A 127 0.99 13.34 -8.02
N SER A 128 1.11 13.63 -9.34
CA SER A 128 0.16 13.23 -10.35
C SER A 128 -0.08 11.70 -10.38
N LEU A 129 0.88 10.88 -9.94
CA LEU A 129 0.71 9.43 -9.83
C LEU A 129 -0.16 9.02 -8.63
N LEU A 130 -0.10 9.76 -7.53
CA LEU A 130 -0.94 9.48 -6.35
C LEU A 130 -2.37 9.99 -6.55
N GLY A 131 -2.57 11.04 -7.35
CA GLY A 131 -3.82 11.78 -7.42
C GLY A 131 -4.06 12.53 -6.10
N GLU A 132 -5.30 13.00 -5.88
CA GLU A 132 -5.66 13.79 -4.70
C GLU A 132 -5.68 12.97 -3.39
N LYS A 133 -5.81 11.64 -3.47
CA LYS A 133 -5.93 10.76 -2.30
C LYS A 133 -5.62 9.31 -2.61
N ILE A 134 -5.23 8.56 -1.58
CA ILE A 134 -5.10 7.11 -1.63
C ILE A 134 -6.49 6.49 -1.44
N TYR A 135 -7.08 5.96 -2.52
CA TYR A 135 -8.40 5.32 -2.48
C TYR A 135 -8.36 3.96 -1.76
N THR A 136 -9.52 3.51 -1.24
CA THR A 136 -9.65 2.14 -0.71
C THR A 136 -9.32 1.11 -1.80
N SER A 137 -8.61 0.06 -1.43
CA SER A 137 -8.01 -0.96 -2.31
C SER A 137 -6.85 -0.47 -3.19
N SER A 138 -6.42 0.79 -3.13
CA SER A 138 -5.23 1.24 -3.86
C SER A 138 -3.97 0.60 -3.34
N LEU A 139 -3.03 0.29 -4.25
CA LEU A 139 -1.69 -0.20 -3.94
C LEU A 139 -0.64 0.74 -4.52
N ILE A 140 0.27 1.16 -3.67
CA ILE A 140 1.38 2.06 -3.99
C ILE A 140 2.69 1.28 -3.85
N LYS A 141 3.60 1.40 -4.83
CA LYS A 141 4.97 0.89 -4.75
C LYS A 141 5.97 2.03 -4.63
N ILE A 142 6.88 1.89 -3.68
CA ILE A 142 7.97 2.83 -3.42
C ILE A 142 9.28 2.05 -3.48
N ALA A 143 10.23 2.53 -4.27
CA ALA A 143 11.62 2.09 -4.22
C ALA A 143 12.35 2.91 -3.15
N ILE A 144 13.08 2.23 -2.29
CA ILE A 144 13.84 2.80 -1.19
C ILE A 144 15.29 2.43 -1.37
N ASP A 145 16.13 3.42 -1.63
CA ASP A 145 17.56 3.21 -1.92
C ASP A 145 18.36 3.07 -0.63
N VAL A 146 18.21 1.90 0.00
CA VAL A 146 18.95 1.52 1.21
C VAL A 146 19.38 0.07 1.14
N SER A 147 20.44 -0.28 1.85
CA SER A 147 20.91 -1.65 2.04
C SER A 147 20.07 -2.41 3.07
N THR A 148 19.70 -1.74 4.16
CA THR A 148 18.88 -2.29 5.25
C THR A 148 17.67 -1.41 5.54
N TRP A 149 16.58 -1.97 6.03
CA TRP A 149 15.40 -1.21 6.45
C TRP A 149 15.68 -0.25 7.61
N ALA A 150 16.67 -0.57 8.45
CA ALA A 150 17.09 0.30 9.55
C ALA A 150 17.56 1.69 9.06
N ASN A 151 18.09 1.75 7.84
CA ASN A 151 18.62 2.97 7.23
C ASN A 151 17.59 3.77 6.42
N ILE A 152 16.31 3.34 6.44
CA ILE A 152 15.26 4.13 5.75
C ILE A 152 15.28 5.58 6.22
N ASN A 153 15.25 6.49 5.29
CA ASN A 153 15.28 7.93 5.53
C ASN A 153 14.49 8.66 4.44
N ARG A 154 14.50 10.00 4.45
CA ARG A 154 13.78 10.84 3.50
C ARG A 154 14.48 11.00 2.14
N LYS A 155 15.70 10.52 2.01
CA LYS A 155 16.51 10.71 0.80
C LYS A 155 16.34 9.53 -0.15
N ASN A 156 16.32 9.81 -1.46
CA ASN A 156 16.39 8.80 -2.52
C ASN A 156 15.27 7.76 -2.54
N ASN A 157 14.08 8.12 -2.08
CA ASN A 157 12.89 7.28 -2.22
C ASN A 157 12.13 7.70 -3.47
N THR A 158 11.66 6.73 -4.25
CA THR A 158 10.96 6.99 -5.51
C THR A 158 9.62 6.27 -5.52
N LEU A 159 8.55 7.00 -5.77
CA LEU A 159 7.25 6.43 -6.09
C LEU A 159 7.30 5.80 -7.47
N ILE A 160 7.17 4.48 -7.54
CA ILE A 160 7.27 3.73 -8.81
C ILE A 160 5.94 3.68 -9.53
N TYR A 161 4.88 3.30 -8.83
CA TYR A 161 3.52 3.29 -9.37
C TYR A 161 2.45 3.32 -8.29
N HIS A 162 1.26 3.68 -8.71
CA HIS A 162 0.02 3.60 -7.94
C HIS A 162 -1.02 2.81 -8.74
N ILE A 163 -1.41 1.63 -8.27
CA ILE A 163 -2.52 0.86 -8.82
C ILE A 163 -3.80 1.34 -8.13
N CYS A 164 -4.57 2.15 -8.86
CA CYS A 164 -5.87 2.61 -8.40
C CYS A 164 -6.98 1.70 -8.97
N PRO A 165 -7.97 1.27 -8.14
CA PRO A 165 -9.03 0.38 -8.60
C PRO A 165 -10.02 1.03 -9.57
N ASP A 166 -10.15 2.36 -9.56
CA ASP A 166 -11.15 3.10 -10.32
C ASP A 166 -10.60 3.87 -11.53
N LYS A 167 -9.26 3.98 -11.67
CA LYS A 167 -8.63 4.69 -12.78
C LYS A 167 -7.53 3.81 -13.39
N TYR A 168 -7.52 3.69 -14.70
CA TYR A 168 -6.29 3.42 -15.45
C TYR A 168 -5.39 4.62 -15.21
N VAL A 169 -4.39 4.50 -14.35
CA VAL A 169 -3.27 5.44 -14.38
C VAL A 169 -2.50 5.04 -15.63
N GLY A 170 -2.68 5.86 -16.68
CA GLY A 170 -2.10 5.59 -17.98
C GLY A 170 -0.61 5.35 -17.86
N GLU A 171 -0.16 4.28 -18.49
CA GLU A 171 1.22 4.18 -18.93
C GLU A 171 1.52 5.47 -19.69
N MET A 172 2.61 6.14 -19.35
CA MET A 172 3.05 7.31 -20.09
C MET A 172 3.16 6.91 -21.56
N LYS A 173 2.21 7.36 -22.40
CA LYS A 173 2.40 7.32 -23.84
C LYS A 173 3.69 8.10 -24.10
N LYS A 174 4.75 7.39 -24.48
CA LYS A 174 5.90 7.99 -25.14
C LYS A 174 5.31 8.77 -26.32
N LYS A 175 5.30 10.09 -26.23
CA LYS A 175 5.11 10.92 -27.41
C LYS A 175 6.27 10.57 -28.35
N SER A 176 6.00 9.75 -29.34
CA SER A 176 6.84 9.64 -30.50
C SER A 176 6.84 11.02 -31.17
N ASN A 177 7.91 11.75 -31.05
CA ASN A 177 8.20 12.84 -31.96
C ASN A 177 8.32 12.23 -33.35
N GLN A 178 7.26 12.36 -34.14
CA GLN A 178 7.36 12.33 -35.59
C GLN A 178 7.45 13.78 -36.08
N SER A 179 8.49 14.03 -36.74
CA SER A 179 8.85 14.87 -37.85
C SER A 179 10.10 15.67 -37.60
#